data_d7cbed2f88e31eb3cc7707977ad14ee5
#
_entry.id   d7cbed2f88e31eb3cc7707977ad14ee5
#
_cell.length_a   1.000
_cell.length_b   1.000
_cell.length_c   1.000
_cell.angle_alpha   90.00
_cell.angle_beta   90.00
_cell.angle_gamma   90.00
#
_symmetry.space_group_name_H-M   'P 1'
#
loop_
_entity.id
_entity.type
_entity.pdbx_description
1 polymer ?
#
loop_
_entity_poly.entity_id
_entity_poly.type
_entity_poly.pdbx_seq_one_letter_code
_entity_poly.pdbx_strand_id
1 'polypeptide(L)'
;TPFVFTWVNEELFELPKMLFVYVLSILIMGAWIWRMVQQKKFILAQTPLDIPLLLFLFSQILSTLFSIHTRTSIFGYYTRFNGGLLSTLSYIILYYAFASNFQKKHLSGFLKTLLLSVILSSLYAIPEHFGYSPSCLVITGQFDVACWVQDVQTRAFASFGQPNWLAAFLITTLPITLFGFTVKAKQKWLWIVTVLALLALLFTKSRSGVLGLGVGLGTLLLGQLIFIRTNFKQLFISLGVIGLIAMVFGTPFTPALSQLWQPPSPIETPQPSGTVLDTGGTESGEIRKIVWEGALKVWQRYPVFGSGVETFAYSYYQDRPVEHNSVSEWDFLYNKAHNEFLNYLATTGAVGAFSYVLLLVWFGLVCLALANTHRLELHYRQLAIALLSGAVALSVSNFFGFSTVMVNVLLFWYMAIVSILNKSPSTEEPMANNKTGTRSPADIGQWLVLSFTMIVTAILLYQVYQQWWADRLFVRAKSLFGAGQYELALDHFAAAIAASPSEALFYDELAMNYGKLAVELEKAGEATSAAQLSETAIKASDYA
;
A
#
# COMPACT_ATOMS: atom_id res chain seq x y z
N THR A 1 -6.27 3.60 9.57
CA THR A 1 -6.13 2.92 8.26
C THR A 1 -5.48 1.54 8.38
N PRO A 2 -4.38 1.27 9.15
CA PRO A 2 -3.74 -0.06 9.17
C PRO A 2 -4.68 -1.20 9.58
N PHE A 3 -5.65 -0.94 10.44
CA PHE A 3 -6.57 -1.93 11.01
C PHE A 3 -7.89 -2.07 10.24
N VAL A 4 -8.02 -1.39 9.11
CA VAL A 4 -9.20 -1.54 8.25
C VAL A 4 -9.03 -2.79 7.41
N PHE A 5 -9.87 -3.78 7.63
CA PHE A 5 -10.02 -4.98 6.83
C PHE A 5 -11.45 -5.50 6.96
N THR A 6 -11.89 -6.32 6.01
CA THR A 6 -13.22 -6.93 6.03
C THR A 6 -13.13 -8.37 5.54
N TRP A 7 -14.09 -9.21 5.91
CA TRP A 7 -14.21 -10.60 5.45
C TRP A 7 -15.37 -10.81 4.48
N VAL A 8 -15.93 -9.72 3.97
CA VAL A 8 -17.09 -9.76 3.05
C VAL A 8 -16.75 -9.27 1.65
N ASN A 9 -15.47 -8.96 1.39
CA ASN A 9 -14.94 -8.47 0.13
C ASN A 9 -14.04 -9.51 -0.53
N GLU A 10 -13.78 -9.39 -1.83
CA GLU A 10 -12.90 -10.30 -2.58
C GLU A 10 -11.45 -10.21 -2.07
N GLU A 11 -10.97 -9.01 -1.85
CA GLU A 11 -9.69 -8.78 -1.18
C GLU A 11 -9.93 -8.16 0.20
N LEU A 12 -9.43 -8.85 1.25
CA LEU A 12 -9.82 -8.57 2.63
C LEU A 12 -9.11 -7.35 3.23
N PHE A 13 -7.96 -6.92 2.69
CA PHE A 13 -7.04 -6.01 3.35
C PHE A 13 -6.81 -4.70 2.58
N GLU A 14 -6.34 -4.76 1.34
CA GLU A 14 -5.93 -3.56 0.60
C GLU A 14 -7.13 -2.81 0.00
N LEU A 15 -8.12 -3.52 -0.54
CA LEU A 15 -9.35 -2.92 -1.05
C LEU A 15 -10.07 -2.09 0.03
N PRO A 16 -10.39 -2.63 1.22
CA PRO A 16 -11.04 -1.85 2.27
C PRO A 16 -10.22 -0.64 2.73
N LYS A 17 -8.88 -0.79 2.81
CA LYS A 17 -7.99 0.33 3.16
C LYS A 17 -8.02 1.43 2.11
N MET A 18 -8.02 1.07 0.82
CA MET A 18 -8.05 2.06 -0.25
C MET A 18 -9.39 2.81 -0.29
N LEU A 19 -10.50 2.09 -0.21
CA LEU A 19 -11.83 2.71 -0.11
C LEU A 19 -11.93 3.64 1.10
N PHE A 20 -11.37 3.25 2.25
CA PHE A 20 -11.29 4.12 3.43
C PHE A 20 -10.42 5.36 3.19
N VAL A 21 -9.32 5.25 2.47
CA VAL A 21 -8.48 6.40 2.07
C VAL A 21 -9.26 7.31 1.13
N TYR A 22 -10.03 6.78 0.17
CA TYR A 22 -10.91 7.59 -0.67
C TYR A 22 -11.94 8.37 0.16
N VAL A 23 -12.65 7.70 1.08
CA VAL A 23 -13.60 8.36 1.98
C VAL A 23 -12.95 9.50 2.76
N LEU A 24 -11.78 9.25 3.37
CA LEU A 24 -11.05 10.28 4.11
C LEU A 24 -10.60 11.42 3.21
N SER A 25 -10.10 11.15 2.01
CA SER A 25 -9.64 12.17 1.06
C SER A 25 -10.79 13.06 0.62
N ILE A 26 -11.96 12.50 0.34
CA ILE A 26 -13.18 13.23 -0.05
C ILE A 26 -13.65 14.12 1.12
N LEU A 27 -13.73 13.59 2.34
CA LEU A 27 -14.16 14.34 3.52
C LEU A 27 -13.16 15.46 3.88
N ILE A 28 -11.87 15.20 3.83
CA ILE A 28 -10.80 16.18 4.10
C ILE A 28 -10.85 17.29 3.05
N MET A 29 -11.00 16.95 1.77
CA MET A 29 -11.10 17.92 0.69
C MET A 29 -12.35 18.79 0.84
N GLY A 30 -13.51 18.20 1.13
CA GLY A 30 -14.76 18.92 1.41
C GLY A 30 -14.63 19.89 2.59
N ALA A 31 -14.06 19.42 3.71
CA ALA A 31 -13.81 20.25 4.89
C ALA A 31 -12.78 21.37 4.61
N TRP A 32 -11.78 21.11 3.78
CA TRP A 32 -10.77 22.11 3.39
C TRP A 32 -11.36 23.19 2.49
N ILE A 33 -12.18 22.82 1.49
CA ILE A 33 -12.94 23.77 0.66
C ILE A 33 -13.90 24.59 1.54
N TRP A 34 -14.63 23.93 2.42
CA TRP A 34 -15.53 24.60 3.38
C TRP A 34 -14.79 25.69 4.18
N ARG A 35 -13.62 25.36 4.72
CA ARG A 35 -12.77 26.32 5.44
C ARG A 35 -12.33 27.50 4.55
N MET A 36 -11.92 27.26 3.30
CA MET A 36 -11.52 28.30 2.35
C MET A 36 -12.68 29.26 2.06
N VAL A 37 -13.87 28.72 1.85
CA VAL A 37 -15.08 29.52 1.59
C VAL A 37 -15.47 30.35 2.81
N GLN A 38 -15.45 29.76 4.01
CA GLN A 38 -15.76 30.51 5.24
C GLN A 38 -14.75 31.63 5.53
N GLN A 39 -13.48 31.40 5.24
CA GLN A 39 -12.41 32.38 5.46
C GLN A 39 -12.25 33.37 4.30
N LYS A 40 -12.98 33.19 3.21
CA LYS A 40 -12.82 33.99 1.95
C LYS A 40 -11.35 34.05 1.49
N LYS A 41 -10.59 32.99 1.74
CA LYS A 41 -9.15 32.92 1.45
C LYS A 41 -8.81 31.57 0.80
N PHE A 42 -8.08 31.62 -0.32
CA PHE A 42 -7.52 30.42 -0.92
C PHE A 42 -6.32 29.93 -0.08
N ILE A 43 -6.40 28.71 0.42
CA ILE A 43 -5.41 28.13 1.32
C ILE A 43 -4.74 26.95 0.61
N LEU A 44 -3.62 27.21 -0.05
CA LEU A 44 -2.78 26.20 -0.68
C LEU A 44 -1.31 26.52 -0.37
N ALA A 45 -0.63 25.61 0.29
CA ALA A 45 0.78 25.80 0.59
C ALA A 45 1.64 25.59 -0.67
N GLN A 46 2.55 26.53 -0.93
CA GLN A 46 3.66 26.28 -1.84
C GLN A 46 4.71 25.44 -1.12
N THR A 47 5.20 24.41 -1.77
CA THR A 47 6.11 23.43 -1.18
C THR A 47 7.32 23.16 -2.07
N PRO A 48 8.44 22.71 -1.50
CA PRO A 48 9.62 22.38 -2.30
C PRO A 48 9.41 21.15 -3.21
N LEU A 49 8.30 20.43 -3.05
CA LEU A 49 7.97 19.23 -3.82
C LEU A 49 6.89 19.47 -4.89
N ASP A 50 6.43 20.69 -5.08
CA ASP A 50 5.35 21.00 -6.04
C ASP A 50 5.69 20.53 -7.46
N ILE A 51 6.89 20.88 -7.95
CA ILE A 51 7.31 20.52 -9.32
C ILE A 51 7.39 18.98 -9.49
N PRO A 52 8.14 18.21 -8.67
CA PRO A 52 8.22 16.78 -8.87
C PRO A 52 6.88 16.07 -8.66
N LEU A 53 6.01 16.53 -7.75
CA LEU A 53 4.66 15.99 -7.58
C LEU A 53 3.76 16.25 -8.79
N LEU A 54 3.81 17.45 -9.37
CA LEU A 54 3.05 17.77 -10.57
C LEU A 54 3.55 17.00 -11.79
N LEU A 55 4.86 16.84 -11.94
CA LEU A 55 5.44 16.02 -13.01
C LEU A 55 5.03 14.55 -12.87
N PHE A 56 5.04 14.02 -11.63
CA PHE A 56 4.57 12.67 -11.36
C PHE A 56 3.08 12.53 -11.70
N LEU A 57 2.22 13.44 -11.22
CA LEU A 57 0.79 13.42 -11.53
C LEU A 57 0.54 13.52 -13.05
N PHE A 58 1.24 14.41 -13.72
CA PHE A 58 1.11 14.59 -15.18
C PHE A 58 1.50 13.33 -15.94
N SER A 59 2.57 12.64 -15.51
CA SER A 59 2.96 11.35 -16.10
C SER A 59 1.88 10.28 -15.94
N GLN A 60 1.21 10.23 -14.76
CA GLN A 60 0.12 9.30 -14.52
C GLN A 60 -1.11 9.60 -15.40
N ILE A 61 -1.43 10.89 -15.59
CA ILE A 61 -2.51 11.33 -16.51
C ILE A 61 -2.19 10.91 -17.94
N LEU A 62 -0.98 11.19 -18.43
CA LEU A 62 -0.58 10.78 -19.78
C LEU A 62 -0.63 9.27 -19.95
N SER A 63 -0.07 8.50 -19.02
CA SER A 63 -0.12 7.05 -19.07
C SER A 63 -1.58 6.52 -19.06
N THR A 64 -2.49 7.17 -18.33
CA THR A 64 -3.90 6.81 -18.31
C THR A 64 -4.59 7.11 -19.66
N LEU A 65 -4.24 8.24 -20.31
CA LEU A 65 -4.80 8.61 -21.62
C LEU A 65 -4.37 7.65 -22.73
N PHE A 66 -3.14 7.13 -22.67
CA PHE A 66 -2.59 6.17 -23.64
C PHE A 66 -2.72 4.70 -23.19
N SER A 67 -3.55 4.44 -22.19
CA SER A 67 -3.70 3.11 -21.58
C SER A 67 -4.39 2.11 -22.50
N ILE A 68 -3.91 0.85 -22.47
CA ILE A 68 -4.59 -0.29 -23.10
C ILE A 68 -5.91 -0.64 -22.41
N HIS A 69 -6.08 -0.24 -21.12
CA HIS A 69 -7.31 -0.44 -20.35
C HIS A 69 -7.57 0.75 -19.42
N THR A 70 -8.25 1.76 -19.93
CA THR A 70 -8.43 3.08 -19.27
C THR A 70 -9.10 2.97 -17.90
N ARG A 71 -10.08 2.07 -17.74
CA ARG A 71 -10.77 1.89 -16.47
C ARG A 71 -9.80 1.47 -15.36
N THR A 72 -8.97 0.46 -15.59
CA THR A 72 -7.96 0.02 -14.64
C THR A 72 -6.95 1.14 -14.34
N SER A 73 -6.58 1.93 -15.34
CA SER A 73 -5.68 3.06 -15.11
C SER A 73 -6.29 4.16 -14.26
N ILE A 74 -7.61 4.36 -14.33
CA ILE A 74 -8.31 5.34 -13.48
C ILE A 74 -8.49 4.80 -12.06
N PHE A 75 -9.08 3.62 -11.91
CA PHE A 75 -9.49 3.08 -10.60
C PHE A 75 -8.38 2.27 -9.89
N GLY A 76 -7.44 1.70 -10.65
CA GLY A 76 -6.50 0.69 -10.19
C GLY A 76 -6.99 -0.72 -10.50
N TYR A 77 -6.12 -1.71 -10.33
CA TYR A 77 -6.50 -3.12 -10.50
C TYR A 77 -7.60 -3.49 -9.49
N TYR A 78 -8.64 -4.19 -9.95
CA TYR A 78 -9.89 -4.39 -9.24
C TYR A 78 -9.73 -4.81 -7.78
N THR A 79 -8.93 -5.82 -7.48
CA THR A 79 -8.82 -6.35 -6.12
C THR A 79 -8.18 -5.39 -5.10
N ARG A 80 -7.62 -4.25 -5.54
CA ARG A 80 -6.89 -3.33 -4.66
C ARG A 80 -7.33 -1.88 -4.76
N PHE A 81 -7.71 -1.43 -5.95
CA PHE A 81 -7.98 -0.02 -6.28
C PHE A 81 -6.86 0.95 -5.86
N ASN A 82 -5.65 0.41 -5.66
CA ASN A 82 -4.44 1.16 -5.31
C ASN A 82 -3.53 1.24 -6.54
N GLY A 83 -2.83 2.36 -6.69
CA GLY A 83 -1.90 2.61 -7.79
C GLY A 83 -2.53 3.32 -8.99
N GLY A 84 -3.84 3.25 -9.19
CA GLY A 84 -4.55 3.98 -10.25
C GLY A 84 -4.50 5.52 -10.08
N LEU A 85 -4.96 6.24 -11.11
CA LEU A 85 -4.98 7.70 -11.11
C LEU A 85 -5.74 8.30 -9.92
N LEU A 86 -6.88 7.71 -9.54
CA LEU A 86 -7.68 8.18 -8.39
C LEU A 86 -6.95 8.02 -7.06
N SER A 87 -6.22 6.91 -6.87
CA SER A 87 -5.40 6.73 -5.66
C SER A 87 -4.26 7.73 -5.60
N THR A 88 -3.58 7.99 -6.72
CA THR A 88 -2.54 9.02 -6.85
C THR A 88 -3.08 10.40 -6.51
N LEU A 89 -4.24 10.78 -7.06
CA LEU A 89 -4.93 12.04 -6.71
C LEU A 89 -5.26 12.12 -5.22
N SER A 90 -5.76 11.03 -4.62
CA SER A 90 -6.08 10.98 -3.19
C SER A 90 -4.83 11.20 -2.33
N TYR A 91 -3.70 10.58 -2.64
CA TYR A 91 -2.45 10.80 -1.91
C TYR A 91 -1.95 12.23 -2.05
N ILE A 92 -2.05 12.84 -3.23
CA ILE A 92 -1.68 14.24 -3.48
C ILE A 92 -2.62 15.20 -2.73
N ILE A 93 -3.94 14.92 -2.70
CA ILE A 93 -4.91 15.69 -1.90
C ILE A 93 -4.54 15.63 -0.42
N LEU A 94 -4.25 14.45 0.12
CA LEU A 94 -3.85 14.27 1.52
C LEU A 94 -2.53 15.01 1.81
N TYR A 95 -1.56 14.97 0.89
CA TYR A 95 -0.32 15.71 1.00
C TYR A 95 -0.57 17.22 1.11
N TYR A 96 -1.30 17.82 0.15
CA TYR A 96 -1.55 19.25 0.15
C TYR A 96 -2.48 19.69 1.29
N ALA A 97 -3.47 18.90 1.64
CA ALA A 97 -4.33 19.17 2.80
C ALA A 97 -3.50 19.22 4.09
N PHE A 98 -2.58 18.27 4.28
CA PHE A 98 -1.68 18.24 5.43
C PHE A 98 -0.70 19.43 5.39
N ALA A 99 0.01 19.63 4.27
CA ALA A 99 0.97 20.70 4.11
C ALA A 99 0.33 22.10 4.27
N SER A 100 -0.94 22.29 3.85
CA SER A 100 -1.62 23.59 3.92
C SER A 100 -2.25 23.90 5.27
N ASN A 101 -2.69 22.88 6.01
CA ASN A 101 -3.50 23.07 7.21
C ASN A 101 -2.80 22.68 8.52
N PHE A 102 -1.65 21.98 8.45
CA PHE A 102 -0.95 21.48 9.61
C PHE A 102 0.24 22.40 9.99
N GLN A 103 0.51 22.55 11.28
CA GLN A 103 1.60 23.41 11.80
C GLN A 103 2.64 22.55 12.51
N LYS A 104 3.90 23.03 12.56
CA LYS A 104 5.03 22.36 13.24
C LYS A 104 4.71 21.95 14.69
N LYS A 105 3.98 22.79 15.44
CA LYS A 105 3.60 22.51 16.84
C LYS A 105 2.75 21.24 17.02
N HIS A 106 2.02 20.80 15.98
CA HIS A 106 1.17 19.62 16.02
C HIS A 106 1.90 18.33 15.60
N LEU A 107 3.11 18.42 15.04
CA LEU A 107 3.88 17.26 14.56
C LEU A 107 4.14 16.23 15.67
N SER A 108 4.41 16.69 16.89
CA SER A 108 4.60 15.76 18.02
C SER A 108 3.37 14.87 18.28
N GLY A 109 2.16 15.44 18.22
CA GLY A 109 0.92 14.67 18.35
C GLY A 109 0.72 13.67 17.21
N PHE A 110 0.97 14.11 15.99
CA PHE A 110 0.89 13.26 14.81
C PHE A 110 1.87 12.07 14.88
N LEU A 111 3.13 12.33 15.23
CA LEU A 111 4.14 11.27 15.39
C LEU A 111 3.77 10.27 16.48
N LYS A 112 3.19 10.72 17.60
CA LYS A 112 2.69 9.82 18.65
C LYS A 112 1.56 8.91 18.13
N THR A 113 0.65 9.43 17.33
CA THR A 113 -0.43 8.63 16.71
C THR A 113 0.14 7.60 15.72
N LEU A 114 1.17 7.98 14.95
CA LEU A 114 1.87 7.04 14.07
C LEU A 114 2.55 5.93 14.89
N LEU A 115 3.25 6.27 15.96
CA LEU A 115 3.91 5.29 16.83
C LEU A 115 2.90 4.38 17.54
N LEU A 116 1.72 4.89 17.91
CA LEU A 116 0.62 4.05 18.42
C LEU A 116 0.17 3.03 17.37
N SER A 117 0.08 3.42 16.09
CA SER A 117 -0.23 2.47 15.02
C SER A 117 0.84 1.37 14.89
N VAL A 118 2.12 1.71 15.07
CA VAL A 118 3.23 0.74 15.08
C VAL A 118 3.09 -0.22 16.27
N ILE A 119 2.81 0.29 17.47
CA ILE A 119 2.60 -0.55 18.67
C ILE A 119 1.46 -1.54 18.43
N LEU A 120 0.30 -1.05 18.01
CA LEU A 120 -0.87 -1.88 17.81
C LEU A 120 -0.67 -2.93 16.71
N SER A 121 -0.01 -2.56 15.60
CA SER A 121 0.34 -3.52 14.53
C SER A 121 1.31 -4.60 15.01
N SER A 122 2.28 -4.21 15.85
CA SER A 122 3.24 -5.17 16.43
C SER A 122 2.57 -6.09 17.44
N LEU A 123 1.70 -5.55 18.32
CA LEU A 123 0.93 -6.33 19.28
C LEU A 123 -0.09 -7.26 18.60
N TYR A 124 -0.45 -6.98 17.37
CA TYR A 124 -1.27 -7.87 16.56
C TYR A 124 -0.44 -9.00 15.95
N ALA A 125 0.71 -8.69 15.36
CA ALA A 125 1.57 -9.64 14.66
C ALA A 125 2.29 -10.63 15.61
N ILE A 126 2.68 -10.17 16.80
CA ILE A 126 3.42 -11.01 17.75
C ILE A 126 2.60 -12.22 18.20
N PRO A 127 1.34 -12.10 18.66
CA PRO A 127 0.50 -13.26 18.99
C PRO A 127 0.29 -14.21 17.81
N GLU A 128 0.14 -13.71 16.59
CA GLU A 128 -0.01 -14.56 15.39
C GLU A 128 1.15 -15.55 15.23
N HIS A 129 2.38 -15.10 15.48
CA HIS A 129 3.55 -15.96 15.46
C HIS A 129 3.46 -17.11 16.50
N PHE A 130 2.76 -16.88 17.61
CA PHE A 130 2.53 -17.88 18.65
C PHE A 130 1.21 -18.66 18.49
N GLY A 131 0.53 -18.51 17.36
CA GLY A 131 -0.70 -19.25 17.07
C GLY A 131 -2.01 -18.59 17.53
N TYR A 132 -1.98 -17.29 17.83
CA TYR A 132 -3.13 -16.54 18.33
C TYR A 132 -3.41 -15.33 17.44
N SER A 133 -4.38 -15.41 16.53
CA SER A 133 -4.74 -14.31 15.64
C SER A 133 -5.95 -13.53 16.13
N PRO A 134 -5.82 -12.22 16.36
CA PRO A 134 -6.97 -11.36 16.64
C PRO A 134 -8.01 -11.35 15.51
N SER A 135 -7.61 -11.59 14.26
CA SER A 135 -8.55 -11.72 13.14
C SER A 135 -9.46 -12.93 13.31
N CYS A 136 -8.91 -14.10 13.65
CA CYS A 136 -9.71 -15.32 13.84
C CYS A 136 -10.69 -15.15 14.99
N LEU A 137 -10.29 -14.50 16.08
CA LEU A 137 -11.21 -14.16 17.17
C LEU A 137 -12.44 -13.36 16.69
N VAL A 138 -12.24 -12.43 15.75
CA VAL A 138 -13.33 -11.59 15.19
C VAL A 138 -14.16 -12.39 14.17
N ILE A 139 -13.52 -13.22 13.34
CA ILE A 139 -14.18 -13.93 12.23
C ILE A 139 -14.92 -15.18 12.72
N THR A 140 -14.28 -15.98 13.57
CA THR A 140 -14.78 -17.31 14.00
C THR A 140 -15.17 -17.36 15.47
N GLY A 141 -14.81 -16.35 16.27
CA GLY A 141 -14.97 -16.36 17.73
C GLY A 141 -13.90 -17.18 18.46
N GLN A 142 -12.91 -17.76 17.75
CA GLN A 142 -11.82 -18.56 18.33
C GLN A 142 -10.50 -17.81 18.24
N PHE A 143 -9.74 -17.78 19.33
CA PHE A 143 -8.45 -17.09 19.37
C PHE A 143 -7.33 -18.08 19.00
N ASP A 144 -7.34 -18.47 17.73
CA ASP A 144 -6.37 -19.36 17.10
C ASP A 144 -5.93 -18.77 15.73
N VAL A 145 -5.36 -19.57 14.85
CA VAL A 145 -4.95 -19.18 13.49
C VAL A 145 -5.66 -19.99 12.39
N ALA A 146 -6.64 -20.81 12.74
CA ALA A 146 -7.30 -21.74 11.82
C ALA A 146 -8.15 -21.05 10.75
N CYS A 147 -8.51 -19.78 10.94
CA CYS A 147 -9.24 -19.02 9.93
C CYS A 147 -8.37 -18.60 8.71
N TRP A 148 -7.05 -18.75 8.79
CA TRP A 148 -6.13 -18.38 7.73
C TRP A 148 -5.68 -19.60 6.92
N VAL A 149 -5.68 -19.46 5.61
CA VAL A 149 -5.08 -20.44 4.70
C VAL A 149 -3.54 -20.33 4.71
N GLN A 150 -3.02 -19.12 4.93
CA GLN A 150 -1.59 -18.88 5.02
C GLN A 150 -1.06 -19.24 6.41
N ASP A 151 0.14 -19.80 6.48
CA ASP A 151 0.82 -20.09 7.75
C ASP A 151 1.34 -18.79 8.40
N VAL A 152 0.48 -18.15 9.20
CA VAL A 152 0.79 -16.91 9.93
C VAL A 152 1.76 -17.12 11.10
N GLN A 153 1.89 -18.36 11.62
CA GLN A 153 2.86 -18.69 12.66
C GLN A 153 4.28 -18.63 12.11
N THR A 154 4.48 -19.14 10.91
CA THR A 154 5.78 -19.05 10.22
C THR A 154 6.05 -17.62 9.75
N ARG A 155 5.04 -16.90 9.22
CA ARG A 155 5.20 -15.57 8.66
C ARG A 155 4.02 -14.66 9.02
N ALA A 156 4.13 -13.95 10.14
CA ALA A 156 3.07 -13.05 10.62
C ALA A 156 2.84 -11.87 9.67
N PHE A 157 1.57 -11.46 9.51
CA PHE A 157 1.19 -10.32 8.69
C PHE A 157 0.16 -9.36 9.32
N ALA A 158 -0.38 -9.70 10.49
CA ALA A 158 -1.39 -8.90 11.21
C ALA A 158 -2.59 -8.52 10.31
N SER A 159 -2.98 -7.25 10.31
CA SER A 159 -4.05 -6.69 9.46
C SER A 159 -3.56 -6.18 8.10
N PHE A 160 -2.35 -6.57 7.64
CA PHE A 160 -1.80 -6.11 6.36
C PHE A 160 -2.06 -7.08 5.21
N GLY A 161 -2.32 -8.36 5.50
CA GLY A 161 -2.65 -9.38 4.50
C GLY A 161 -1.45 -10.12 3.91
N GLN A 162 -0.25 -9.53 4.00
CA GLN A 162 0.99 -10.20 3.61
C GLN A 162 2.17 -9.80 4.50
N PRO A 163 3.09 -10.74 4.81
CA PRO A 163 4.25 -10.46 5.65
C PRO A 163 5.14 -9.34 5.14
N ASN A 164 5.35 -9.26 3.81
CA ASN A 164 6.17 -8.21 3.21
C ASN A 164 5.54 -6.81 3.34
N TRP A 165 4.21 -6.70 3.38
CA TRP A 165 3.50 -5.43 3.54
C TRP A 165 3.59 -4.91 4.97
N LEU A 166 3.45 -5.79 5.96
CA LEU A 166 3.73 -5.44 7.36
C LEU A 166 5.19 -5.03 7.53
N ALA A 167 6.14 -5.80 6.97
CA ALA A 167 7.55 -5.48 7.03
C ALA A 167 7.85 -4.09 6.43
N ALA A 168 7.30 -3.76 5.25
CA ALA A 168 7.47 -2.46 4.61
C ALA A 168 6.96 -1.32 5.49
N PHE A 169 5.80 -1.47 6.14
CA PHE A 169 5.28 -0.50 7.11
C PHE A 169 6.23 -0.30 8.30
N LEU A 170 6.71 -1.40 8.89
CA LEU A 170 7.57 -1.36 10.07
C LEU A 170 8.94 -0.74 9.76
N ILE A 171 9.61 -1.13 8.65
CA ILE A 171 10.93 -0.58 8.30
C ILE A 171 10.87 0.89 7.93
N THR A 172 9.75 1.35 7.35
CA THR A 172 9.53 2.76 7.07
C THR A 172 9.45 3.58 8.35
N THR A 173 8.81 3.04 9.40
CA THR A 173 8.54 3.76 10.66
C THR A 173 9.64 3.59 11.73
N LEU A 174 10.40 2.49 11.73
CA LEU A 174 11.46 2.22 12.71
C LEU A 174 12.50 3.35 12.87
N PRO A 175 13.00 4.02 11.80
CA PRO A 175 13.91 5.14 11.95
C PRO A 175 13.33 6.30 12.76
N ILE A 176 12.00 6.50 12.75
CA ILE A 176 11.33 7.53 13.56
C ILE A 176 11.37 7.16 15.05
N THR A 177 11.23 5.89 15.40
CA THR A 177 11.34 5.45 16.80
C THR A 177 12.75 5.72 17.35
N LEU A 178 13.77 5.41 16.53
CA LEU A 178 15.18 5.64 16.89
C LEU A 178 15.53 7.12 16.99
N PHE A 179 14.97 7.96 16.11
CA PHE A 179 15.09 9.41 16.21
C PHE A 179 14.64 9.93 17.58
N GLY A 180 13.52 9.43 18.09
CA GLY A 180 12.99 9.85 19.39
C GLY A 180 13.98 9.66 20.54
N PHE A 181 14.86 8.64 20.49
CA PHE A 181 15.91 8.42 21.50
C PHE A 181 17.02 9.45 21.45
N THR A 182 17.40 9.89 20.26
CA THR A 182 18.49 10.86 20.09
C THR A 182 18.08 12.24 20.59
N VAL A 183 16.77 12.56 20.59
CA VAL A 183 16.24 13.87 21.01
C VAL A 183 15.91 13.93 22.50
N LYS A 184 15.33 12.88 23.04
CA LYS A 184 14.86 12.84 24.44
C LYS A 184 15.21 11.50 25.08
N ALA A 185 16.44 11.36 25.56
CA ALA A 185 16.93 10.17 26.26
C ALA A 185 16.04 9.69 27.44
N LYS A 186 15.16 10.57 27.94
CA LYS A 186 14.21 10.27 29.01
C LYS A 186 12.95 9.52 28.58
N GLN A 187 12.68 9.40 27.25
CA GLN A 187 11.47 8.73 26.76
C GLN A 187 11.70 7.22 26.60
N LYS A 188 11.85 6.51 27.71
CA LYS A 188 12.08 5.05 27.74
C LYS A 188 11.03 4.23 26.99
N TRP A 189 9.80 4.70 26.85
CA TRP A 189 8.72 4.00 26.13
C TRP A 189 9.01 3.80 24.63
N LEU A 190 9.84 4.65 24.03
CA LEU A 190 10.26 4.49 22.63
C LEU A 190 11.07 3.20 22.40
N TRP A 191 11.81 2.75 23.43
CA TRP A 191 12.49 1.45 23.37
C TRP A 191 11.49 0.32 23.24
N ILE A 192 10.38 0.37 23.98
CA ILE A 192 9.32 -0.62 23.91
C ILE A 192 8.77 -0.66 22.47
N VAL A 193 8.50 0.51 21.87
CA VAL A 193 8.02 0.59 20.47
C VAL A 193 9.02 -0.03 19.51
N THR A 194 10.32 0.31 19.65
CA THR A 194 11.38 -0.21 18.78
C THR A 194 11.51 -1.71 18.91
N VAL A 195 11.51 -2.24 20.13
CA VAL A 195 11.61 -3.69 20.38
C VAL A 195 10.40 -4.43 19.80
N LEU A 196 9.18 -3.95 20.07
CA LEU A 196 7.95 -4.56 19.52
C LEU A 196 7.95 -4.54 17.98
N ALA A 197 8.30 -3.41 17.37
CA ALA A 197 8.35 -3.29 15.92
C ALA A 197 9.43 -4.19 15.30
N LEU A 198 10.58 -4.32 15.95
CA LEU A 198 11.66 -5.19 15.48
C LEU A 198 11.28 -6.67 15.60
N LEU A 199 10.67 -7.10 16.72
CA LEU A 199 10.18 -8.47 16.89
C LEU A 199 9.13 -8.79 15.84
N ALA A 200 8.12 -7.93 15.67
CA ALA A 200 7.12 -8.11 14.63
C ALA A 200 7.74 -8.20 13.22
N LEU A 201 8.75 -7.37 12.91
CA LEU A 201 9.48 -7.43 11.64
C LEU A 201 10.19 -8.78 11.46
N LEU A 202 10.90 -9.28 12.48
CA LEU A 202 11.59 -10.56 12.40
C LEU A 202 10.61 -11.73 12.20
N PHE A 203 9.43 -11.68 12.82
CA PHE A 203 8.38 -12.68 12.67
C PHE A 203 7.69 -12.64 11.29
N THR A 204 7.82 -11.55 10.52
CA THR A 204 7.41 -11.56 9.11
C THR A 204 8.29 -12.45 8.23
N LYS A 205 9.52 -12.74 8.66
CA LYS A 205 10.57 -13.40 7.86
C LYS A 205 10.77 -12.77 6.46
N SER A 206 10.56 -11.46 6.35
CA SER A 206 10.71 -10.72 5.10
C SER A 206 12.18 -10.42 4.80
N ARG A 207 12.76 -11.07 3.77
CA ARG A 207 14.14 -10.82 3.32
C ARG A 207 14.31 -9.35 2.88
N SER A 208 13.38 -8.83 2.07
CA SER A 208 13.40 -7.43 1.60
C SER A 208 13.23 -6.43 2.74
N GLY A 209 12.40 -6.77 3.75
CA GLY A 209 12.22 -5.96 4.94
C GLY A 209 13.51 -5.81 5.75
N VAL A 210 14.19 -6.91 6.05
CA VAL A 210 15.45 -6.88 6.81
C VAL A 210 16.57 -6.16 6.03
N LEU A 211 16.68 -6.40 4.72
CA LEU A 211 17.63 -5.70 3.86
C LEU A 211 17.34 -4.18 3.84
N GLY A 212 16.06 -3.82 3.64
CA GLY A 212 15.62 -2.42 3.66
C GLY A 212 15.92 -1.74 4.99
N LEU A 213 15.66 -2.43 6.13
CA LEU A 213 16.03 -1.91 7.45
C LEU A 213 17.54 -1.66 7.55
N GLY A 214 18.37 -2.61 7.11
CA GLY A 214 19.83 -2.47 7.15
C GLY A 214 20.32 -1.23 6.40
N VAL A 215 19.86 -1.03 5.16
CA VAL A 215 20.22 0.16 4.35
C VAL A 215 19.64 1.44 4.97
N GLY A 216 18.41 1.39 5.48
CA GLY A 216 17.80 2.52 6.19
C GLY A 216 18.58 2.92 7.44
N LEU A 217 18.99 1.96 8.28
CA LEU A 217 19.82 2.23 9.46
C LEU A 217 21.21 2.77 9.07
N GLY A 218 21.80 2.27 7.97
CA GLY A 218 23.01 2.83 7.39
C GLY A 218 22.83 4.31 6.99
N THR A 219 21.71 4.63 6.33
CA THR A 219 21.34 6.01 5.97
C THR A 219 21.15 6.88 7.21
N LEU A 220 20.48 6.38 8.26
CA LEU A 220 20.32 7.08 9.54
C LEU A 220 21.67 7.36 10.18
N LEU A 221 22.55 6.36 10.26
CA LEU A 221 23.88 6.49 10.82
C LEU A 221 24.73 7.53 10.06
N LEU A 222 24.81 7.40 8.75
CA LEU A 222 25.56 8.33 7.89
C LEU A 222 25.01 9.76 8.01
N GLY A 223 23.70 9.92 7.99
CA GLY A 223 23.04 11.22 8.15
C GLY A 223 23.35 11.86 9.51
N GLN A 224 23.35 11.08 10.59
CA GLN A 224 23.74 11.54 11.92
C GLN A 224 25.23 11.92 11.98
N LEU A 225 26.12 11.10 11.39
CA LEU A 225 27.56 11.35 11.37
C LEU A 225 27.93 12.62 10.58
N ILE A 226 27.32 12.83 9.43
CA ILE A 226 27.68 13.91 8.49
C ILE A 226 27.04 15.25 8.91
N PHE A 227 25.73 15.25 9.18
CA PHE A 227 24.94 16.48 9.30
C PHE A 227 24.64 16.89 10.75
N ILE A 228 24.48 15.92 11.66
CA ILE A 228 24.00 16.19 13.01
C ILE A 228 25.16 16.24 14.01
N ARG A 229 26.06 15.27 13.95
CA ARG A 229 27.30 15.20 14.74
C ARG A 229 27.11 15.17 16.27
N THR A 230 25.95 14.66 16.72
CA THR A 230 25.62 14.57 18.15
C THR A 230 24.98 13.23 18.51
N ASN A 231 25.04 12.85 19.78
CA ASN A 231 24.34 11.69 20.35
C ASN A 231 24.72 10.31 19.78
N PHE A 232 25.96 10.16 19.31
CA PHE A 232 26.45 8.87 18.75
C PHE A 232 26.34 7.72 19.75
N LYS A 233 26.62 7.97 21.04
CA LYS A 233 26.53 6.93 22.08
C LYS A 233 25.14 6.26 22.08
N GLN A 234 24.09 7.06 22.04
CA GLN A 234 22.71 6.53 22.04
C GLN A 234 22.39 5.77 20.75
N LEU A 235 22.85 6.28 19.61
CA LEU A 235 22.66 5.61 18.31
C LEU A 235 23.37 4.25 18.29
N PHE A 236 24.65 4.18 18.72
CA PHE A 236 25.39 2.90 18.78
C PHE A 236 24.77 1.92 19.77
N ILE A 237 24.27 2.37 20.92
CA ILE A 237 23.53 1.51 21.85
C ILE A 237 22.28 0.96 21.17
N SER A 238 21.52 1.81 20.43
CA SER A 238 20.32 1.38 19.72
C SER A 238 20.63 0.33 18.65
N LEU A 239 21.67 0.55 17.85
CA LEU A 239 22.13 -0.41 16.84
C LEU A 239 22.61 -1.72 17.48
N GLY A 240 23.31 -1.65 18.61
CA GLY A 240 23.73 -2.82 19.38
C GLY A 240 22.55 -3.64 19.91
N VAL A 241 21.51 -2.98 20.42
CA VAL A 241 20.28 -3.66 20.87
C VAL A 241 19.55 -4.30 19.69
N ILE A 242 19.44 -3.61 18.55
CA ILE A 242 18.84 -4.17 17.33
C ILE A 242 19.61 -5.41 16.88
N GLY A 243 20.95 -5.34 16.85
CA GLY A 243 21.82 -6.46 16.50
C GLY A 243 21.67 -7.64 17.47
N LEU A 244 21.59 -7.36 18.76
CA LEU A 244 21.38 -8.39 19.79
C LEU A 244 20.03 -9.10 19.62
N ILE A 245 18.94 -8.37 19.40
CA ILE A 245 17.62 -8.96 19.16
C ILE A 245 17.63 -9.78 17.88
N ALA A 246 18.24 -9.27 16.81
CA ALA A 246 18.37 -10.00 15.54
C ALA A 246 19.19 -11.29 15.70
N MET A 247 20.21 -11.29 16.55
CA MET A 247 21.01 -12.47 16.88
C MET A 247 20.21 -13.51 17.69
N VAL A 248 19.45 -13.06 18.68
CA VAL A 248 18.66 -13.95 19.56
C VAL A 248 17.52 -14.63 18.78
N PHE A 249 16.76 -13.88 18.01
CA PHE A 249 15.57 -14.40 17.29
C PHE A 249 15.88 -14.88 15.86
N GLY A 250 17.08 -14.62 15.37
CA GLY A 250 17.46 -14.89 13.98
C GLY A 250 16.88 -13.89 13.00
N THR A 251 17.35 -13.97 11.76
CA THR A 251 16.85 -13.20 10.62
C THR A 251 16.57 -14.15 9.47
N PRO A 252 15.92 -13.73 8.37
CA PRO A 252 15.83 -14.56 7.17
C PRO A 252 17.17 -14.96 6.54
N PHE A 253 18.29 -14.38 7.01
CA PHE A 253 19.65 -14.63 6.54
C PHE A 253 20.54 -15.33 7.57
N THR A 254 20.14 -15.35 8.84
CA THR A 254 20.92 -15.91 9.95
C THR A 254 20.04 -16.74 10.87
N PRO A 255 20.51 -17.90 11.36
CA PRO A 255 19.76 -18.70 12.34
C PRO A 255 19.57 -17.94 13.65
N ALA A 256 18.56 -18.31 14.42
CA ALA A 256 18.40 -17.86 15.78
C ALA A 256 19.49 -18.45 16.70
N LEU A 257 19.83 -17.75 17.78
CA LEU A 257 20.86 -18.20 18.73
C LEU A 257 20.53 -19.61 19.28
N SER A 258 19.26 -19.92 19.53
CA SER A 258 18.81 -21.24 19.99
C SER A 258 19.10 -22.37 19.00
N GLN A 259 19.13 -22.08 17.71
CA GLN A 259 19.36 -23.06 16.66
C GLN A 259 20.85 -23.43 16.52
N LEU A 260 21.77 -22.59 17.01
CA LEU A 260 23.20 -22.88 16.96
C LEU A 260 23.64 -24.05 17.86
N TRP A 261 22.82 -24.40 18.86
CA TRP A 261 23.05 -25.48 19.81
C TRP A 261 22.21 -26.74 19.53
N GLN A 262 21.31 -26.68 18.54
CA GLN A 262 20.55 -27.83 18.10
C GLN A 262 21.42 -28.67 17.14
N PRO A 263 21.42 -30.01 17.25
CA PRO A 263 22.04 -30.83 16.21
C PRO A 263 21.43 -30.46 14.86
N PRO A 264 22.22 -30.44 13.79
CA PRO A 264 21.69 -30.13 12.45
C PRO A 264 20.52 -31.06 12.21
N SER A 265 19.34 -30.48 11.99
CA SER A 265 18.19 -31.25 11.51
C SER A 265 18.64 -32.03 10.29
N PRO A 266 18.24 -33.30 10.11
CA PRO A 266 18.54 -34.03 8.90
C PRO A 266 18.29 -33.07 7.73
N ILE A 267 19.29 -32.85 6.90
CA ILE A 267 19.13 -32.08 5.67
C ILE A 267 18.01 -32.81 4.95
N GLU A 268 16.80 -32.21 4.94
CA GLU A 268 15.81 -32.64 3.98
C GLU A 268 16.52 -32.47 2.64
N THR A 269 17.02 -33.57 2.12
CA THR A 269 17.59 -33.62 0.79
C THR A 269 16.53 -33.00 -0.10
N PRO A 270 16.85 -31.95 -0.89
CA PRO A 270 15.92 -31.42 -1.85
C PRO A 270 15.42 -32.63 -2.63
N GLN A 271 14.13 -32.95 -2.50
CA GLN A 271 13.58 -34.08 -3.25
C GLN A 271 13.90 -33.81 -4.73
N PRO A 272 14.37 -34.82 -5.49
CA PRO A 272 14.69 -34.60 -6.88
C PRO A 272 13.48 -33.95 -7.53
N SER A 273 13.73 -32.87 -8.23
CA SER A 273 12.75 -32.11 -8.98
C SER A 273 12.03 -33.06 -9.97
N GLY A 274 10.92 -33.63 -9.51
CA GLY A 274 9.86 -33.99 -10.42
C GLY A 274 9.42 -32.76 -11.19
N THR A 275 8.52 -32.89 -12.14
CA THR A 275 7.91 -31.72 -12.78
C THR A 275 7.48 -30.78 -11.66
N VAL A 276 7.71 -29.48 -11.81
CA VAL A 276 7.48 -28.41 -10.83
C VAL A 276 6.10 -28.50 -10.13
N LEU A 277 5.17 -29.24 -10.69
CA LEU A 277 3.84 -29.58 -10.17
C LEU A 277 3.85 -30.63 -9.04
N ASP A 278 4.90 -31.47 -8.91
CA ASP A 278 4.89 -32.64 -8.02
C ASP A 278 5.76 -32.49 -6.76
N THR A 279 6.67 -31.52 -6.66
CA THR A 279 7.76 -31.61 -5.68
C THR A 279 8.13 -30.35 -4.90
N GLY A 280 7.36 -29.28 -4.97
CA GLY A 280 7.63 -28.08 -4.19
C GLY A 280 7.95 -26.86 -5.06
N GLY A 281 7.58 -25.68 -4.56
CA GLY A 281 7.55 -24.44 -5.32
C GLY A 281 8.92 -23.98 -5.83
N THR A 282 8.95 -23.40 -7.02
CA THR A 282 10.11 -22.70 -7.56
C THR A 282 10.54 -21.59 -6.60
N GLU A 283 11.84 -21.38 -6.45
CA GLU A 283 12.33 -20.31 -5.57
C GLU A 283 11.81 -18.94 -6.04
N SER A 284 11.18 -18.19 -5.13
CA SER A 284 10.58 -16.87 -5.41
C SER A 284 11.55 -15.88 -6.09
N GLY A 285 12.86 -16.05 -5.93
CA GLY A 285 13.86 -15.23 -6.60
C GLY A 285 13.96 -15.52 -8.11
N GLU A 286 13.81 -16.79 -8.52
CA GLU A 286 13.83 -17.20 -9.93
C GLU A 286 12.58 -16.72 -10.65
N ILE A 287 11.41 -16.92 -10.04
CA ILE A 287 10.15 -16.44 -10.61
C ILE A 287 10.20 -14.93 -10.83
N ARG A 288 10.73 -14.16 -9.86
CA ARG A 288 10.87 -12.71 -10.02
C ARG A 288 11.73 -12.30 -11.20
N LYS A 289 12.85 -13.00 -11.46
CA LYS A 289 13.71 -12.71 -12.62
C LYS A 289 12.93 -12.85 -13.93
N ILE A 290 12.12 -13.91 -14.05
CA ILE A 290 11.26 -14.15 -15.22
C ILE A 290 10.21 -13.04 -15.35
N VAL A 291 9.56 -12.67 -14.25
CA VAL A 291 8.57 -11.58 -14.25
C VAL A 291 9.21 -10.22 -14.60
N TRP A 292 10.43 -9.97 -14.13
CA TRP A 292 11.19 -8.75 -14.47
C TRP A 292 11.57 -8.70 -15.94
N GLU A 293 11.97 -9.84 -16.55
CA GLU A 293 12.19 -9.93 -17.99
C GLU A 293 10.92 -9.60 -18.77
N GLY A 294 9.76 -10.15 -18.37
CA GLY A 294 8.49 -9.80 -18.97
C GLY A 294 8.14 -8.32 -18.79
N ALA A 295 8.42 -7.73 -17.63
CA ALA A 295 8.22 -6.30 -17.43
C ALA A 295 9.06 -5.43 -18.39
N LEU A 296 10.29 -5.85 -18.69
CA LEU A 296 11.14 -5.19 -19.68
C LEU A 296 10.61 -5.36 -21.11
N LYS A 297 10.04 -6.52 -21.45
CA LYS A 297 9.37 -6.74 -22.76
C LYS A 297 8.14 -5.85 -22.91
N VAL A 298 7.32 -5.70 -21.86
CA VAL A 298 6.21 -4.75 -21.82
C VAL A 298 6.70 -3.31 -22.06
N TRP A 299 7.78 -2.90 -21.37
CA TRP A 299 8.37 -1.58 -21.58
C TRP A 299 8.87 -1.38 -23.01
N GLN A 300 9.54 -2.37 -23.61
CA GLN A 300 9.98 -2.30 -25.02
C GLN A 300 8.82 -2.09 -25.98
N ARG A 301 7.66 -2.67 -25.70
CA ARG A 301 6.42 -2.48 -26.49
C ARG A 301 5.80 -1.10 -26.27
N TYR A 302 5.85 -0.56 -25.04
CA TYR A 302 5.25 0.71 -24.64
C TYR A 302 6.27 1.66 -23.99
N PRO A 303 7.30 2.15 -24.73
CA PRO A 303 8.49 2.71 -24.11
C PRO A 303 8.28 4.08 -23.44
N VAL A 304 7.38 4.93 -23.93
CA VAL A 304 7.25 6.34 -23.52
C VAL A 304 6.28 6.49 -22.35
N PHE A 305 5.03 6.07 -22.52
CA PHE A 305 3.95 6.23 -21.54
C PHE A 305 3.50 4.92 -20.88
N GLY A 306 4.15 3.80 -21.22
CA GLY A 306 3.81 2.49 -20.69
C GLY A 306 2.52 1.90 -21.27
N SER A 307 2.13 0.72 -20.77
CA SER A 307 0.88 0.07 -21.17
C SER A 307 -0.37 0.73 -20.56
N GLY A 308 -0.21 1.63 -19.63
CA GLY A 308 -1.25 2.26 -18.82
C GLY A 308 -1.05 1.97 -17.34
N VAL A 309 -1.39 2.94 -16.49
CA VAL A 309 -1.28 2.81 -15.03
C VAL A 309 -2.01 1.54 -14.57
N GLU A 310 -1.35 0.72 -13.74
CA GLU A 310 -1.91 -0.52 -13.15
C GLU A 310 -2.34 -1.62 -14.15
N THR A 311 -2.00 -1.52 -15.44
CA THR A 311 -2.37 -2.50 -16.46
C THR A 311 -1.39 -3.67 -16.60
N PHE A 312 -0.50 -3.89 -15.64
CA PHE A 312 0.54 -4.91 -15.71
C PHE A 312 -0.05 -6.31 -15.96
N ALA A 313 -1.14 -6.67 -15.29
CA ALA A 313 -1.80 -7.97 -15.49
C ALA A 313 -2.14 -8.25 -16.96
N TYR A 314 -2.67 -7.24 -17.66
CA TYR A 314 -3.09 -7.37 -19.06
C TYR A 314 -1.92 -7.36 -20.03
N SER A 315 -0.96 -6.45 -19.83
CA SER A 315 0.22 -6.33 -20.70
C SER A 315 1.20 -7.50 -20.51
N TYR A 316 1.44 -7.93 -19.26
CA TYR A 316 2.32 -9.04 -18.97
C TYR A 316 1.83 -10.35 -19.57
N TYR A 317 0.53 -10.58 -19.61
CA TYR A 317 -0.05 -11.78 -20.20
C TYR A 317 0.37 -11.96 -21.68
N GLN A 318 0.46 -10.86 -22.44
CA GLN A 318 0.88 -10.88 -23.84
C GLN A 318 2.41 -11.00 -24.01
N ASP A 319 3.19 -10.47 -23.08
CA ASP A 319 4.67 -10.39 -23.14
C ASP A 319 5.37 -11.35 -22.16
N ARG A 320 4.61 -12.30 -21.60
CA ARG A 320 5.07 -13.27 -20.62
C ARG A 320 6.15 -14.17 -21.21
N PRO A 321 7.35 -14.29 -20.55
CA PRO A 321 8.38 -15.22 -20.96
C PRO A 321 7.89 -16.67 -20.94
N VAL A 322 8.35 -17.47 -21.90
CA VAL A 322 7.94 -18.90 -22.01
C VAL A 322 8.38 -19.67 -20.77
N GLU A 323 9.49 -19.30 -20.16
CA GLU A 323 10.05 -19.89 -18.95
C GLU A 323 9.08 -19.82 -17.76
N HIS A 324 8.13 -18.88 -17.79
CA HIS A 324 7.11 -18.78 -16.76
C HIS A 324 6.19 -20.01 -16.73
N ASN A 325 6.00 -20.69 -17.86
CA ASN A 325 5.19 -21.90 -17.92
C ASN A 325 5.83 -23.10 -17.19
N SER A 326 7.11 -22.99 -16.83
CA SER A 326 7.88 -24.06 -16.19
C SER A 326 8.10 -23.82 -14.69
N VAL A 327 7.47 -22.80 -14.10
CA VAL A 327 7.58 -22.50 -12.65
C VAL A 327 6.27 -22.87 -11.92
N SER A 328 6.34 -22.98 -10.58
CA SER A 328 5.20 -23.38 -9.74
C SER A 328 4.01 -22.40 -9.79
N GLU A 329 4.24 -21.18 -10.22
CA GLU A 329 3.20 -20.13 -10.35
C GLU A 329 2.80 -19.91 -11.83
N TRP A 330 2.90 -20.95 -12.66
CA TRP A 330 2.66 -20.89 -14.10
C TRP A 330 1.25 -20.41 -14.48
N ASP A 331 0.25 -20.67 -13.65
CA ASP A 331 -1.16 -20.27 -13.84
C ASP A 331 -1.52 -18.99 -13.05
N PHE A 332 -0.57 -18.42 -12.30
CA PHE A 332 -0.81 -17.23 -11.51
C PHE A 332 -0.80 -15.97 -12.36
N LEU A 333 -1.87 -15.16 -12.25
CA LEU A 333 -1.96 -13.87 -12.93
C LEU A 333 -1.21 -12.79 -12.12
N TYR A 334 -0.06 -12.38 -12.63
CA TYR A 334 0.74 -11.33 -12.02
C TYR A 334 0.17 -9.95 -12.33
N ASN A 335 -0.39 -9.28 -11.33
CA ASN A 335 -0.88 -7.90 -11.45
C ASN A 335 0.18 -6.84 -11.13
N LYS A 336 1.38 -7.25 -10.76
CA LYS A 336 2.54 -6.39 -10.44
C LYS A 336 3.85 -7.09 -10.82
N ALA A 337 4.84 -6.30 -11.21
CA ALA A 337 6.18 -6.82 -11.53
C ALA A 337 6.98 -7.32 -10.31
N HIS A 338 6.47 -7.21 -9.09
CA HIS A 338 7.21 -7.45 -7.84
C HIS A 338 8.56 -6.70 -7.75
N ASN A 339 8.64 -5.58 -8.45
CA ASN A 339 9.66 -4.55 -8.39
C ASN A 339 8.96 -3.25 -8.79
N GLU A 340 8.83 -2.32 -7.84
CA GLU A 340 8.11 -1.06 -8.02
C GLU A 340 8.64 -0.25 -9.20
N PHE A 341 9.97 -0.21 -9.37
CA PHE A 341 10.61 0.58 -10.43
C PHE A 341 10.34 -0.01 -11.82
N LEU A 342 10.45 -1.33 -11.96
CA LEU A 342 10.10 -2.03 -13.19
C LEU A 342 8.60 -1.99 -13.46
N ASN A 343 7.78 -2.01 -12.41
CA ASN A 343 6.34 -1.86 -12.55
C ASN A 343 5.97 -0.49 -13.14
N TYR A 344 6.55 0.61 -12.61
CA TYR A 344 6.39 1.93 -13.21
C TYR A 344 6.93 1.98 -14.65
N LEU A 345 8.08 1.38 -14.89
CA LEU A 345 8.67 1.35 -16.23
C LEU A 345 7.77 0.66 -17.26
N ALA A 346 7.20 -0.50 -16.90
CA ALA A 346 6.29 -1.25 -17.77
C ALA A 346 4.95 -0.54 -17.97
N THR A 347 4.35 -0.05 -16.87
CA THR A 347 2.98 0.47 -16.89
C THR A 347 2.89 1.96 -17.21
N THR A 348 3.91 2.77 -16.88
CA THR A 348 3.91 4.22 -17.10
C THR A 348 5.05 4.70 -18.00
N GLY A 349 5.83 3.77 -18.55
CA GLY A 349 6.92 4.04 -19.47
C GLY A 349 8.08 4.80 -18.83
N ALA A 350 9.01 5.24 -19.68
CA ALA A 350 10.16 6.00 -19.24
C ALA A 350 9.78 7.33 -18.55
N VAL A 351 8.71 7.99 -19.03
CA VAL A 351 8.24 9.27 -18.46
C VAL A 351 7.73 9.08 -17.02
N GLY A 352 6.92 8.06 -16.78
CA GLY A 352 6.40 7.77 -15.45
C GLY A 352 7.48 7.27 -14.49
N ALA A 353 8.30 6.32 -14.92
CA ALA A 353 9.41 5.81 -14.12
C ALA A 353 10.40 6.92 -13.72
N PHE A 354 10.78 7.79 -14.67
CA PHE A 354 11.66 8.93 -14.39
C PHE A 354 11.02 9.90 -13.40
N SER A 355 9.74 10.26 -13.59
CA SER A 355 9.04 11.19 -12.70
C SER A 355 8.92 10.64 -11.27
N TYR A 356 8.70 9.34 -11.11
CA TYR A 356 8.68 8.67 -9.81
C TYR A 356 10.05 8.70 -9.12
N VAL A 357 11.11 8.32 -9.83
CA VAL A 357 12.48 8.38 -9.31
C VAL A 357 12.87 9.81 -8.97
N LEU A 358 12.55 10.79 -9.85
CA LEU A 358 12.79 12.21 -9.60
C LEU A 358 12.11 12.68 -8.31
N LEU A 359 10.86 12.27 -8.06
CA LEU A 359 10.13 12.62 -6.85
C LEU A 359 10.84 12.07 -5.58
N LEU A 360 11.29 10.83 -5.61
CA LEU A 360 12.03 10.22 -4.48
C LEU A 360 13.39 10.90 -4.25
N VAL A 361 14.15 11.15 -5.31
CA VAL A 361 15.45 11.84 -5.24
C VAL A 361 15.27 13.26 -4.72
N TRP A 362 14.30 14.00 -5.26
CA TRP A 362 14.03 15.38 -4.83
C TRP A 362 13.60 15.45 -3.36
N PHE A 363 12.74 14.52 -2.91
CA PHE A 363 12.42 14.37 -1.50
C PHE A 363 13.67 14.16 -0.65
N GLY A 364 14.58 13.28 -1.09
CA GLY A 364 15.85 13.04 -0.42
C GLY A 364 16.72 14.29 -0.33
N LEU A 365 16.84 15.05 -1.42
CA LEU A 365 17.60 16.31 -1.45
C LEU A 365 17.02 17.35 -0.48
N VAL A 366 15.68 17.46 -0.40
CA VAL A 366 15.03 18.36 0.57
C VAL A 366 15.30 17.90 2.01
N CYS A 367 15.25 16.61 2.30
CA CYS A 367 15.61 16.08 3.62
C CYS A 367 17.06 16.42 3.99
N LEU A 368 18.01 16.24 3.08
CA LEU A 368 19.42 16.58 3.31
C LEU A 368 19.64 18.09 3.48
N ALA A 369 18.96 18.92 2.71
CA ALA A 369 18.99 20.37 2.88
C ALA A 369 18.48 20.80 4.26
N LEU A 370 17.38 20.21 4.74
CA LEU A 370 16.84 20.46 6.08
C LEU A 370 17.79 19.97 7.19
N ALA A 371 18.44 18.83 6.99
CA ALA A 371 19.42 18.31 7.95
C ALA A 371 20.66 19.20 8.05
N ASN A 372 21.06 19.85 6.96
CA ASN A 372 22.23 20.72 6.90
C ASN A 372 21.96 22.17 7.39
N THR A 373 20.70 22.62 7.41
CA THR A 373 20.40 23.99 7.80
C THR A 373 20.43 24.21 9.32
N HIS A 374 21.16 25.24 9.78
CA HIS A 374 21.17 25.65 11.18
C HIS A 374 19.95 26.51 11.60
N ARG A 375 19.07 26.86 10.64
CA ARG A 375 17.83 27.61 10.93
C ARG A 375 16.78 26.79 11.64
N LEU A 376 16.89 25.46 11.55
CA LEU A 376 16.00 24.52 12.24
C LEU A 376 16.60 24.04 13.56
N GLU A 377 15.72 23.82 14.54
CA GLU A 377 16.08 23.16 15.78
C GLU A 377 16.63 21.76 15.50
N LEU A 378 17.57 21.33 16.33
CA LEU A 378 18.29 20.07 16.16
C LEU A 378 17.35 18.87 15.96
N HIS A 379 16.26 18.80 16.73
CA HIS A 379 15.31 17.70 16.65
C HIS A 379 14.56 17.63 15.29
N TYR A 380 14.27 18.75 14.62
CA TYR A 380 13.68 18.72 13.28
C TYR A 380 14.68 18.30 12.20
N ARG A 381 15.96 18.68 12.36
CA ARG A 381 17.04 18.22 11.48
C ARG A 381 17.21 16.69 11.57
N GLN A 382 17.19 16.15 12.79
CA GLN A 382 17.24 14.72 13.03
C GLN A 382 16.01 13.99 12.50
N LEU A 383 14.81 14.61 12.62
CA LEU A 383 13.57 14.07 12.03
C LEU A 383 13.69 13.96 10.51
N ALA A 384 14.23 14.97 9.84
CA ALA A 384 14.43 14.92 8.38
C ALA A 384 15.31 13.72 7.95
N ILE A 385 16.39 13.42 8.70
CA ILE A 385 17.21 12.24 8.45
C ILE A 385 16.44 10.93 8.73
N ALA A 386 15.62 10.89 9.78
CA ALA A 386 14.83 9.70 10.09
C ALA A 386 13.76 9.42 8.99
N LEU A 387 13.12 10.47 8.46
CA LEU A 387 12.17 10.35 7.34
C LEU A 387 12.85 9.88 6.07
N LEU A 388 14.03 10.43 5.75
CA LEU A 388 14.86 9.98 4.63
C LEU A 388 15.24 8.50 4.79
N SER A 389 15.70 8.11 5.97
CA SER A 389 16.07 6.73 6.30
C SER A 389 14.90 5.76 6.09
N GLY A 390 13.69 6.12 6.54
CA GLY A 390 12.48 5.33 6.32
C GLY A 390 12.10 5.20 4.85
N ALA A 391 12.20 6.29 4.08
CA ALA A 391 11.93 6.26 2.64
C ALA A 391 12.97 5.44 1.85
N VAL A 392 14.24 5.50 2.23
CA VAL A 392 15.29 4.66 1.63
C VAL A 392 15.06 3.19 1.96
N ALA A 393 14.72 2.86 3.22
CA ALA A 393 14.37 1.50 3.62
C ALA A 393 13.19 0.95 2.79
N LEU A 394 12.15 1.76 2.60
CA LEU A 394 11.01 1.43 1.76
C LEU A 394 11.41 1.22 0.29
N SER A 395 12.22 2.11 -0.28
CA SER A 395 12.69 2.01 -1.66
C SER A 395 13.47 0.72 -1.93
N VAL A 396 14.30 0.29 -0.98
CA VAL A 396 15.00 -1.01 -1.05
C VAL A 396 14.02 -2.17 -0.97
N SER A 397 13.03 -2.13 -0.08
CA SER A 397 11.98 -3.16 0.00
C SER A 397 11.16 -3.23 -1.29
N ASN A 398 10.85 -2.09 -1.88
CA ASN A 398 10.09 -1.97 -3.12
C ASN A 398 10.86 -2.41 -4.37
N PHE A 399 12.18 -2.49 -4.31
CA PHE A 399 12.97 -3.13 -5.37
C PHE A 399 12.67 -4.64 -5.47
N PHE A 400 12.23 -5.26 -4.38
CA PHE A 400 11.81 -6.66 -4.32
C PHE A 400 10.31 -6.85 -4.11
N GLY A 401 9.53 -5.80 -4.25
CA GLY A 401 8.10 -5.77 -4.00
C GLY A 401 7.43 -4.56 -4.65
N PHE A 402 6.37 -4.09 -4.02
CA PHE A 402 5.63 -2.91 -4.48
C PHE A 402 4.95 -2.23 -3.29
N SER A 403 4.62 -0.95 -3.47
CA SER A 403 3.92 -0.16 -2.46
C SER A 403 2.46 -0.58 -2.31
N THR A 404 2.02 -0.69 -1.06
CA THR A 404 0.63 -0.87 -0.66
C THR A 404 0.02 0.45 -0.19
N VAL A 405 -1.29 0.46 0.07
CA VAL A 405 -2.01 1.65 0.53
C VAL A 405 -1.31 2.31 1.73
N MET A 406 -0.92 1.50 2.73
CA MET A 406 -0.35 2.04 3.96
C MET A 406 1.00 2.72 3.76
N VAL A 407 1.89 2.11 3.00
CA VAL A 407 3.22 2.68 2.77
C VAL A 407 3.17 3.88 1.81
N ASN A 408 2.22 3.90 0.85
CA ASN A 408 1.97 5.09 0.03
C ASN A 408 1.49 6.27 0.88
N VAL A 409 0.50 6.08 1.74
CA VAL A 409 0.04 7.12 2.69
C VAL A 409 1.21 7.63 3.54
N LEU A 410 2.06 6.74 4.06
CA LEU A 410 3.24 7.14 4.84
C LEU A 410 4.24 7.96 4.02
N LEU A 411 4.53 7.54 2.80
CA LEU A 411 5.49 8.24 1.93
C LEU A 411 5.01 9.67 1.63
N PHE A 412 3.73 9.85 1.26
CA PHE A 412 3.17 11.17 1.03
C PHE A 412 3.09 12.02 2.31
N TRP A 413 2.85 11.42 3.47
CA TRP A 413 2.94 12.13 4.76
C TRP A 413 4.37 12.53 5.09
N TYR A 414 5.38 11.71 4.81
CA TYR A 414 6.79 12.09 4.97
C TYR A 414 7.13 13.32 4.13
N MET A 415 6.70 13.32 2.87
CA MET A 415 6.83 14.46 1.98
C MET A 415 6.13 15.72 2.54
N ALA A 416 4.93 15.56 3.08
CA ALA A 416 4.17 16.67 3.68
C ALA A 416 4.83 17.20 4.97
N ILE A 417 5.35 16.33 5.84
CA ILE A 417 6.10 16.74 7.04
C ILE A 417 7.34 17.54 6.67
N VAL A 418 8.12 17.05 5.70
CA VAL A 418 9.32 17.73 5.20
C VAL A 418 8.97 19.11 4.64
N SER A 419 7.85 19.23 3.92
CA SER A 419 7.34 20.49 3.40
C SER A 419 6.94 21.47 4.51
N ILE A 420 6.32 20.98 5.60
CA ILE A 420 6.02 21.81 6.78
C ILE A 420 7.32 22.26 7.48
N LEU A 421 8.31 21.38 7.60
CA LEU A 421 9.59 21.73 8.22
C LEU A 421 10.35 22.80 7.41
N ASN A 422 10.18 22.84 6.08
CA ASN A 422 10.81 23.82 5.20
C ASN A 422 10.17 25.21 5.26
N LYS A 423 8.94 25.35 5.82
CA LYS A 423 8.29 26.66 5.94
C LYS A 423 9.09 27.60 6.84
N SER A 424 9.28 28.83 6.35
CA SER A 424 9.90 29.91 7.15
C SER A 424 8.97 30.34 8.30
N PRO A 425 9.51 30.71 9.48
CA PRO A 425 8.70 31.22 10.60
C PRO A 425 7.81 32.41 10.23
N SER A 426 8.24 33.24 9.28
CA SER A 426 7.48 34.40 8.78
C SER A 426 6.24 34.03 7.98
N THR A 427 6.12 32.80 7.50
CA THR A 427 4.94 32.27 6.77
C THR A 427 3.98 31.52 7.69
N GLU A 428 4.31 31.31 8.94
CA GLU A 428 3.37 30.84 9.95
C GLU A 428 2.44 32.01 10.35
N GLU A 429 1.47 32.35 9.48
CA GLU A 429 0.38 33.21 9.95
C GLU A 429 -0.22 32.57 11.22
N PRO A 430 -0.38 33.34 12.33
CA PRO A 430 -1.15 32.87 13.44
C PRO A 430 -2.50 32.43 12.87
N MET A 431 -2.93 31.20 13.15
CA MET A 431 -4.36 30.89 12.98
C MET A 431 -5.09 32.03 13.63
N ALA A 432 -5.77 32.84 12.81
CA ALA A 432 -6.45 34.04 13.28
C ALA A 432 -7.15 33.66 14.58
N ASN A 433 -6.61 34.19 15.68
CA ASN A 433 -7.26 34.11 16.96
C ASN A 433 -8.59 34.79 16.70
N ASN A 434 -9.65 34.03 16.54
CA ASN A 434 -11.01 34.55 16.42
C ASN A 434 -11.34 35.28 17.73
N LYS A 435 -10.70 36.43 17.95
CA LYS A 435 -11.28 37.45 18.78
C LYS A 435 -12.56 37.80 18.05
N THR A 436 -13.66 37.25 18.52
CA THR A 436 -15.04 37.76 18.47
C THR A 436 -15.31 38.98 17.53
N GLY A 437 -14.80 38.89 16.29
CA GLY A 437 -15.34 39.72 15.21
C GLY A 437 -16.66 39.06 14.83
N THR A 438 -17.74 39.80 14.92
CA THR A 438 -19.08 39.43 14.44
C THR A 438 -18.89 38.82 13.06
N ARG A 439 -19.12 37.48 12.94
CA ARG A 439 -19.09 36.79 11.65
C ARG A 439 -20.12 37.45 10.78
N SER A 440 -19.71 38.17 9.75
CA SER A 440 -20.66 38.61 8.72
C SER A 440 -21.43 37.38 8.26
N PRO A 441 -22.76 37.44 8.16
CA PRO A 441 -23.54 36.33 7.64
C PRO A 441 -22.96 35.94 6.27
N ALA A 442 -22.90 34.62 6.00
CA ALA A 442 -22.45 34.13 4.72
C ALA A 442 -23.30 34.72 3.60
N ASP A 443 -22.68 35.24 2.58
CA ASP A 443 -23.37 35.73 1.40
C ASP A 443 -23.96 34.57 0.57
N ILE A 444 -24.91 34.88 -0.31
CA ILE A 444 -25.58 33.88 -1.15
C ILE A 444 -24.55 33.08 -1.97
N GLY A 445 -23.47 33.72 -2.49
CA GLY A 445 -22.43 33.04 -3.24
C GLY A 445 -21.68 32.01 -2.40
N GLN A 446 -21.39 32.31 -1.13
CA GLN A 446 -20.79 31.35 -0.21
C GLN A 446 -21.72 30.16 0.03
N TRP A 447 -23.01 30.39 0.26
CA TRP A 447 -23.99 29.32 0.44
C TRP A 447 -24.10 28.42 -0.79
N LEU A 448 -24.08 28.98 -2.00
CA LEU A 448 -24.10 28.22 -3.24
C LEU A 448 -22.86 27.31 -3.37
N VAL A 449 -21.65 27.82 -3.12
CA VAL A 449 -20.42 27.03 -3.17
C VAL A 449 -20.40 25.95 -2.09
N LEU A 450 -20.87 26.25 -0.87
CA LEU A 450 -20.94 25.28 0.21
C LEU A 450 -21.94 24.16 -0.10
N SER A 451 -23.13 24.50 -0.61
CA SER A 451 -24.14 23.51 -1.02
C SER A 451 -23.64 22.64 -2.16
N PHE A 452 -23.01 23.24 -3.18
CA PHE A 452 -22.38 22.49 -4.27
C PHE A 452 -21.29 21.53 -3.74
N THR A 453 -20.41 22.02 -2.86
CA THR A 453 -19.37 21.17 -2.25
C THR A 453 -19.96 20.00 -1.47
N MET A 454 -21.04 20.22 -0.71
CA MET A 454 -21.75 19.17 0.03
C MET A 454 -22.35 18.12 -0.93
N ILE A 455 -23.00 18.57 -2.01
CA ILE A 455 -23.61 17.68 -3.00
C ILE A 455 -22.52 16.83 -3.67
N VAL A 456 -21.43 17.46 -4.13
CA VAL A 456 -20.31 16.73 -4.76
C VAL A 456 -19.69 15.74 -3.77
N THR A 457 -19.46 16.15 -2.53
CA THR A 457 -18.95 15.26 -1.48
C THR A 457 -19.87 14.04 -1.28
N ALA A 458 -21.19 14.25 -1.20
CA ALA A 458 -22.16 13.18 -1.04
C ALA A 458 -22.19 12.22 -2.25
N ILE A 459 -22.11 12.75 -3.47
CA ILE A 459 -22.05 11.95 -4.71
C ILE A 459 -20.78 11.09 -4.72
N LEU A 460 -19.62 11.66 -4.42
CA LEU A 460 -18.36 10.92 -4.41
C LEU A 460 -18.34 9.83 -3.33
N LEU A 461 -18.87 10.12 -2.13
CA LEU A 461 -19.01 9.11 -1.08
C LEU A 461 -19.97 7.99 -1.49
N TYR A 462 -21.05 8.33 -2.17
CA TYR A 462 -21.99 7.33 -2.70
C TYR A 462 -21.32 6.44 -3.76
N GLN A 463 -20.49 7.00 -4.65
CA GLN A 463 -19.73 6.21 -5.62
C GLN A 463 -18.74 5.24 -4.95
N VAL A 464 -18.04 5.67 -3.89
CA VAL A 464 -17.18 4.77 -3.11
C VAL A 464 -18.00 3.66 -2.44
N TYR A 465 -19.16 4.00 -1.90
CA TYR A 465 -20.08 3.01 -1.33
C TYR A 465 -20.57 2.01 -2.38
N GLN A 466 -20.91 2.47 -3.59
CA GLN A 466 -21.33 1.58 -4.69
C GLN A 466 -20.24 0.58 -5.08
N GLN A 467 -18.96 1.00 -5.15
CA GLN A 467 -17.85 0.08 -5.43
C GLN A 467 -17.72 -1.00 -4.35
N TRP A 468 -17.80 -0.60 -3.07
CA TRP A 468 -17.78 -1.56 -1.96
C TRP A 468 -18.98 -2.51 -2.00
N TRP A 469 -20.17 -2.00 -2.32
CA TRP A 469 -21.40 -2.78 -2.39
C TRP A 469 -21.39 -3.78 -3.55
N ALA A 470 -20.91 -3.36 -4.73
CA ALA A 470 -20.74 -4.23 -5.90
C ALA A 470 -19.81 -5.41 -5.61
N ASP A 471 -18.67 -5.16 -5.00
CA ASP A 471 -17.71 -6.19 -4.60
C ASP A 471 -18.32 -7.18 -3.59
N ARG A 472 -19.07 -6.69 -2.61
CA ARG A 472 -19.78 -7.53 -1.66
C ARG A 472 -20.82 -8.44 -2.31
N LEU A 473 -21.57 -7.93 -3.29
CA LEU A 473 -22.53 -8.72 -4.07
C LEU A 473 -21.81 -9.79 -4.90
N PHE A 474 -20.70 -9.43 -5.51
CA PHE A 474 -19.85 -10.33 -6.29
C PHE A 474 -19.32 -11.50 -5.46
N VAL A 475 -18.74 -11.23 -4.28
CA VAL A 475 -18.27 -12.28 -3.36
C VAL A 475 -19.42 -13.18 -2.91
N ARG A 476 -20.58 -12.60 -2.64
CA ARG A 476 -21.75 -13.37 -2.26
C ARG A 476 -22.20 -14.29 -3.41
N ALA A 477 -22.18 -13.79 -4.64
CA ALA A 477 -22.50 -14.59 -5.83
C ALA A 477 -21.56 -15.79 -5.98
N LYS A 478 -20.24 -15.58 -5.87
CA LYS A 478 -19.25 -16.67 -5.90
C LYS A 478 -19.49 -17.71 -4.82
N SER A 479 -19.77 -17.27 -3.59
CA SER A 479 -20.08 -18.14 -2.46
C SER A 479 -21.33 -19.01 -2.70
N LEU A 480 -22.40 -18.39 -3.22
CA LEU A 480 -23.66 -19.08 -3.52
C LEU A 480 -23.47 -20.09 -4.65
N PHE A 481 -22.72 -19.70 -5.70
CA PHE A 481 -22.42 -20.60 -6.81
C PHE A 481 -21.62 -21.82 -6.33
N GLY A 482 -20.60 -21.61 -5.50
CA GLY A 482 -19.82 -22.69 -4.88
C GLY A 482 -20.65 -23.60 -3.97
N ALA A 483 -21.75 -23.09 -3.40
CA ALA A 483 -22.73 -23.87 -2.61
C ALA A 483 -23.82 -24.56 -3.44
N GLY A 484 -23.75 -24.47 -4.79
CA GLY A 484 -24.75 -25.05 -5.71
C GLY A 484 -26.07 -24.27 -5.80
N GLN A 485 -26.16 -23.07 -5.24
CA GLN A 485 -27.33 -22.20 -5.28
C GLN A 485 -27.28 -21.29 -6.51
N TYR A 486 -27.34 -21.89 -7.69
CA TYR A 486 -27.02 -21.24 -8.97
C TYR A 486 -27.94 -20.05 -9.30
N GLU A 487 -29.27 -20.23 -9.18
CA GLU A 487 -30.23 -19.17 -9.50
C GLU A 487 -29.98 -17.92 -8.66
N LEU A 488 -29.83 -18.08 -7.34
CA LEU A 488 -29.57 -16.98 -6.44
C LEU A 488 -28.18 -16.36 -6.67
N ALA A 489 -27.19 -17.15 -7.10
CA ALA A 489 -25.88 -16.65 -7.46
C ALA A 489 -25.93 -15.74 -8.68
N LEU A 490 -26.68 -16.14 -9.74
CA LEU A 490 -26.86 -15.34 -10.95
C LEU A 490 -27.54 -14.00 -10.66
N ASP A 491 -28.53 -13.97 -9.79
CA ASP A 491 -29.18 -12.72 -9.34
C ASP A 491 -28.17 -11.78 -8.67
N HIS A 492 -27.30 -12.32 -7.85
CA HIS A 492 -26.26 -11.52 -7.17
C HIS A 492 -25.18 -11.03 -8.15
N PHE A 493 -24.79 -11.83 -9.16
CA PHE A 493 -23.89 -11.37 -10.22
C PHE A 493 -24.54 -10.24 -11.04
N ALA A 494 -25.81 -10.37 -11.42
CA ALA A 494 -26.53 -9.32 -12.12
C ALA A 494 -26.61 -8.02 -11.30
N ALA A 495 -26.87 -8.12 -9.98
CA ALA A 495 -26.87 -6.98 -9.09
C ALA A 495 -25.48 -6.35 -8.91
N ALA A 496 -24.40 -7.13 -8.87
CA ALA A 496 -23.02 -6.64 -8.81
C ALA A 496 -22.66 -5.86 -10.08
N ILE A 497 -22.99 -6.41 -11.26
CA ILE A 497 -22.81 -5.76 -12.57
C ILE A 497 -23.64 -4.47 -12.65
N ALA A 498 -24.90 -4.47 -12.21
CA ALA A 498 -25.71 -3.27 -12.19
C ALA A 498 -25.13 -2.16 -11.31
N ALA A 499 -24.45 -2.52 -10.19
CA ALA A 499 -23.80 -1.57 -9.30
C ALA A 499 -22.45 -1.06 -9.85
N SER A 500 -21.72 -1.86 -10.64
CA SER A 500 -20.45 -1.49 -11.29
C SER A 500 -20.35 -2.07 -12.71
N PRO A 501 -21.06 -1.48 -13.69
CA PRO A 501 -21.20 -2.05 -15.03
C PRO A 501 -19.91 -2.09 -15.85
N SER A 502 -18.90 -1.33 -15.47
CA SER A 502 -17.62 -1.28 -16.18
C SER A 502 -16.56 -2.23 -15.61
N GLU A 503 -16.92 -3.12 -14.67
CA GLU A 503 -15.97 -4.06 -14.08
C GLU A 503 -15.91 -5.35 -14.90
N ALA A 504 -14.86 -5.49 -15.70
CA ALA A 504 -14.64 -6.62 -16.59
C ALA A 504 -14.63 -7.96 -15.83
N LEU A 505 -14.02 -8.00 -14.63
CA LEU A 505 -13.93 -9.23 -13.83
C LEU A 505 -15.30 -9.82 -13.46
N PHE A 506 -16.32 -8.97 -13.28
CA PHE A 506 -17.67 -9.46 -12.96
C PHE A 506 -18.29 -10.22 -14.13
N TYR A 507 -18.04 -9.76 -15.36
CA TYR A 507 -18.50 -10.44 -16.58
C TYR A 507 -17.71 -11.72 -16.85
N ASP A 508 -16.39 -11.70 -16.63
CA ASP A 508 -15.53 -12.87 -16.75
C ASP A 508 -15.98 -14.01 -15.82
N GLU A 509 -16.16 -13.70 -14.53
CA GLU A 509 -16.63 -14.68 -13.57
C GLU A 509 -18.05 -15.17 -13.89
N LEU A 510 -18.95 -14.28 -14.33
CA LEU A 510 -20.29 -14.65 -14.77
C LEU A 510 -20.24 -15.59 -15.98
N ALA A 511 -19.38 -15.30 -16.96
CA ALA A 511 -19.18 -16.14 -18.14
C ALA A 511 -18.67 -17.54 -17.76
N MET A 512 -17.66 -17.61 -16.87
CA MET A 512 -17.15 -18.88 -16.37
C MET A 512 -18.23 -19.69 -15.64
N ASN A 513 -19.07 -19.04 -14.85
CA ASN A 513 -20.12 -19.72 -14.09
C ASN A 513 -21.25 -20.21 -15.01
N TYR A 514 -21.63 -19.45 -16.05
CA TYR A 514 -22.54 -19.94 -17.10
C TYR A 514 -21.95 -21.14 -17.83
N GLY A 515 -20.66 -21.10 -18.19
CA GLY A 515 -19.98 -22.22 -18.85
C GLY A 515 -19.98 -23.49 -18.00
N LYS A 516 -19.68 -23.38 -16.69
CA LYS A 516 -19.74 -24.52 -15.76
C LYS A 516 -21.15 -25.11 -15.67
N LEU A 517 -22.16 -24.26 -15.56
CA LEU A 517 -23.56 -24.71 -15.50
C LEU A 517 -24.01 -25.36 -16.81
N ALA A 518 -23.60 -24.84 -17.98
CA ALA A 518 -23.87 -25.45 -19.25
C ALA A 518 -23.31 -26.89 -19.36
N VAL A 519 -22.07 -27.09 -18.88
CA VAL A 519 -21.45 -28.44 -18.84
C VAL A 519 -22.22 -29.39 -17.91
N GLU A 520 -22.70 -28.94 -16.76
CA GLU A 520 -23.50 -29.78 -15.87
C GLU A 520 -24.86 -30.14 -16.47
N LEU A 521 -25.54 -29.22 -17.18
CA LEU A 521 -26.80 -29.50 -17.88
C LEU A 521 -26.60 -30.46 -19.05
N GLU A 522 -25.50 -30.32 -19.79
CA GLU A 522 -25.17 -31.25 -20.87
C GLU A 522 -24.97 -32.68 -20.33
N LYS A 523 -24.26 -32.84 -19.22
CA LYS A 523 -24.13 -34.15 -18.55
C LYS A 523 -25.47 -34.71 -18.06
N ALA A 524 -26.40 -33.84 -17.67
CA ALA A 524 -27.75 -34.22 -17.27
C ALA A 524 -28.68 -34.57 -18.47
N GLY A 525 -28.23 -34.39 -19.72
CA GLY A 525 -28.99 -34.65 -20.93
C GLY A 525 -29.85 -33.47 -21.41
N GLU A 526 -29.72 -32.30 -20.82
CA GLU A 526 -30.45 -31.07 -21.16
C GLU A 526 -29.71 -30.24 -22.21
N ALA A 527 -29.45 -30.81 -23.38
CA ALA A 527 -28.62 -30.22 -24.42
C ALA A 527 -29.10 -28.82 -24.91
N THR A 528 -30.42 -28.59 -24.94
CA THR A 528 -30.97 -27.29 -25.38
C THR A 528 -30.67 -26.18 -24.36
N SER A 529 -30.88 -26.45 -23.07
CA SER A 529 -30.58 -25.52 -21.99
C SER A 529 -29.07 -25.25 -21.90
N ALA A 530 -28.24 -26.29 -22.08
CA ALA A 530 -26.78 -26.18 -22.10
C ALA A 530 -26.31 -25.26 -23.27
N ALA A 531 -26.86 -25.41 -24.46
CA ALA A 531 -26.52 -24.58 -25.62
C ALA A 531 -26.87 -23.08 -25.38
N GLN A 532 -28.04 -22.80 -24.80
CA GLN A 532 -28.44 -21.43 -24.47
C GLN A 532 -27.54 -20.77 -23.46
N LEU A 533 -27.14 -21.51 -22.40
CA LEU A 533 -26.21 -21.00 -21.39
C LEU A 533 -24.81 -20.81 -21.94
N SER A 534 -24.34 -21.70 -22.84
CA SER A 534 -23.05 -21.52 -23.52
C SER A 534 -23.04 -20.25 -24.38
N GLU A 535 -24.11 -19.96 -25.11
CA GLU A 535 -24.24 -18.71 -25.87
C GLU A 535 -24.25 -17.48 -24.95
N THR A 536 -24.91 -17.58 -23.79
CA THR A 536 -24.95 -16.51 -22.78
C THR A 536 -23.57 -16.30 -22.16
N ALA A 537 -22.80 -17.38 -21.89
CA ALA A 537 -21.43 -17.31 -21.43
C ALA A 537 -20.53 -16.57 -22.43
N ILE A 538 -20.64 -16.89 -23.72
CA ILE A 538 -19.89 -16.21 -24.79
C ILE A 538 -20.24 -14.72 -24.82
N LYS A 539 -21.53 -14.37 -24.80
CA LYS A 539 -21.95 -12.95 -24.75
C LYS A 539 -21.39 -12.23 -23.49
N ALA A 540 -21.39 -12.87 -22.33
CA ALA A 540 -20.83 -12.28 -21.13
C ALA A 540 -19.31 -12.08 -21.27
N SER A 541 -18.58 -13.03 -21.87
CA SER A 541 -17.13 -12.90 -22.08
C SER A 541 -16.76 -11.77 -23.05
N ASP A 542 -17.65 -11.40 -23.99
CA ASP A 542 -17.42 -10.25 -24.88
C ASP A 542 -17.41 -8.90 -24.18
N TYR A 543 -17.94 -8.83 -22.93
CA TYR A 543 -17.92 -7.64 -22.07
C TYR A 543 -16.77 -7.65 -21.07
N ALA A 544 -16.07 -8.78 -20.91
CA ALA A 544 -14.92 -8.93 -20.01
C ALA A 544 -13.63 -8.48 -20.70
#